data_5ae173fa82d1bdcaa9cd1e4bc70900e0
#
_entry.id   5ae173fa82d1bdcaa9cd1e4bc70900e0
#
_cell.length_a   1.000
_cell.length_b   1.000
_cell.length_c   1.000
_cell.angle_alpha   90.00
_cell.angle_beta   90.00
_cell.angle_gamma   90.00
#
_symmetry.space_group_name_H-M   'P 1'
#
loop_
_entity.id
_entity.type
_entity.pdbx_description
1 polymer ?
#
loop_
_entity_poly.entity_id
_entity_poly.type
_entity_poly.pdbx_seq_one_letter_code
_entity_poly.pdbx_strand_id
1 'polypeptide(L)'
;MSTIQGGPGRGRYLIIANDNRRLRRFVDDAHKDPDLDLIETIGPNDAPHTAVYEMAHNKAATLQQGFQAEGALKIEPDKPLSLFGDA
;
A
#
# COMPACT_ATOMS: atom_id res chain seq x y z
N MET A 1 -1.97 15.65 6.08
CA MET A 1 -1.08 14.87 5.25
C MET A 1 -0.52 13.71 6.03
N SER A 2 -0.64 12.53 5.49
CA SER A 2 -0.12 11.40 6.24
C SER A 2 1.24 11.04 5.73
N THR A 3 2.17 10.92 6.64
CA THR A 3 3.52 10.49 6.33
C THR A 3 3.74 9.17 7.03
N ILE A 4 4.23 8.19 6.28
CA ILE A 4 4.53 6.90 6.87
C ILE A 4 5.87 6.98 7.55
N GLN A 5 5.89 6.69 8.84
CA GLN A 5 7.11 6.69 9.60
C GLN A 5 7.64 5.26 9.67
N GLY A 6 8.88 5.05 9.30
CA GLY A 6 9.51 3.76 9.45
C GLY A 6 9.68 3.44 10.91
N GLY A 7 9.73 2.16 11.25
CA GLY A 7 9.93 1.73 12.61
C GLY A 7 9.63 0.26 12.75
N PRO A 8 9.76 -0.30 13.97
CA PRO A 8 9.44 -1.69 14.20
C PRO A 8 7.94 -1.91 14.12
N GLY A 9 7.54 -3.14 13.90
CA GLY A 9 6.13 -3.49 13.83
C GLY A 9 5.63 -3.50 12.41
N ARG A 10 4.44 -4.02 12.27
CA ARG A 10 3.79 -4.20 10.98
C ARG A 10 2.42 -3.56 11.02
N GLY A 11 1.92 -3.22 9.87
CA GLY A 11 0.60 -2.65 9.75
C GLY A 11 0.01 -2.94 8.39
N ARG A 12 -1.23 -2.57 8.23
CA ARG A 12 -1.96 -2.77 7.01
C ARG A 12 -1.94 -1.46 6.21
N TYR A 13 -1.69 -1.59 4.92
CA TYR A 13 -1.54 -0.43 4.04
C TYR A 13 -2.32 -0.61 2.77
N LEU A 14 -2.80 0.50 2.23
CA LEU A 14 -3.49 0.53 0.95
C LEU A 14 -2.53 1.05 -0.11
N ILE A 15 -2.41 0.32 -1.21
CA ILE A 15 -1.68 0.79 -2.37
C ILE A 15 -2.70 1.12 -3.44
N ILE A 16 -2.79 2.40 -3.78
CA ILE A 16 -3.84 2.94 -4.64
C ILE A 16 -3.22 3.32 -5.97
N ALA A 17 -3.90 2.95 -7.04
CA ALA A 17 -3.38 3.16 -8.38
C ALA A 17 -3.89 4.45 -8.98
N ASN A 18 -2.94 5.25 -9.49
CA ASN A 18 -3.26 6.25 -10.50
C ASN A 18 -3.25 5.58 -11.87
N ASP A 19 -2.53 4.46 -11.97
CA ASP A 19 -2.46 3.67 -13.18
C ASP A 19 -2.71 2.22 -12.78
N ASN A 20 -3.84 1.67 -13.18
CA ASN A 20 -4.24 0.33 -12.80
C ASN A 20 -3.30 -0.74 -13.33
N ARG A 21 -2.72 -0.52 -14.50
CA ARG A 21 -1.76 -1.47 -15.07
C ARG A 21 -0.50 -1.54 -14.20
N ARG A 22 -0.09 -0.40 -13.70
CA ARG A 22 1.08 -0.34 -12.84
C ARG A 22 0.83 -1.08 -11.54
N LEU A 23 -0.38 -0.96 -11.00
CA LEU A 23 -0.73 -1.69 -9.79
C LEU A 23 -0.75 -3.19 -10.06
N ARG A 24 -1.30 -3.61 -11.16
CA ARG A 24 -1.32 -5.02 -11.54
C ARG A 24 0.09 -5.58 -11.58
N ARG A 25 0.99 -4.83 -12.19
CA ARG A 25 2.39 -5.24 -12.26
C ARG A 25 3.01 -5.30 -10.87
N PHE A 26 2.69 -4.33 -10.03
CA PHE A 26 3.20 -4.33 -8.66
C PHE A 26 2.73 -5.58 -7.91
N VAL A 27 1.46 -5.91 -8.02
CA VAL A 27 0.91 -7.08 -7.35
C VAL A 27 1.59 -8.35 -7.83
N ASP A 28 1.79 -8.46 -9.13
CA ASP A 28 2.46 -9.64 -9.70
C ASP A 28 3.90 -9.76 -9.17
N ASP A 29 4.62 -8.66 -9.11
CA ASP A 29 6.00 -8.68 -8.62
C ASP A 29 6.04 -8.92 -7.12
N ALA A 30 5.06 -8.43 -6.40
CA ALA A 30 5.03 -8.54 -4.94
C ALA A 30 4.84 -9.96 -4.46
N HIS A 31 4.32 -10.85 -5.30
CA HIS A 31 4.22 -12.26 -4.94
C HIS A 31 5.58 -12.87 -4.61
N LYS A 32 6.64 -12.29 -5.15
CA LYS A 32 7.99 -12.79 -4.94
C LYS A 32 8.66 -12.17 -3.72
N ASP A 33 8.00 -11.21 -3.09
CA ASP A 33 8.58 -10.49 -1.97
C ASP A 33 7.99 -11.02 -0.66
N PRO A 34 8.78 -11.72 0.15
CA PRO A 34 8.26 -12.29 1.39
C PRO A 34 7.91 -11.25 2.44
N ASP A 35 8.32 -10.01 2.25
CA ASP A 35 7.99 -8.94 3.20
C ASP A 35 6.60 -8.35 2.95
N LEU A 36 5.95 -8.74 1.86
CA LEU A 36 4.64 -8.21 1.49
C LEU A 36 3.59 -9.31 1.54
N ASP A 37 2.61 -9.14 2.40
CA ASP A 37 1.50 -10.07 2.53
C ASP A 37 0.24 -9.44 1.95
N LEU A 38 -0.19 -9.94 0.82
CA LEU A 38 -1.40 -9.43 0.17
C LEU A 38 -2.63 -9.88 0.94
N ILE A 39 -3.44 -8.92 1.37
CA ILE A 39 -4.69 -9.20 2.07
C ILE A 39 -5.82 -9.31 1.06
N GLU A 40 -5.96 -8.31 0.18
CA GLU A 40 -7.01 -8.35 -0.85
C GLU A 40 -6.73 -7.29 -1.90
N THR A 41 -7.40 -7.42 -3.02
CA THR A 41 -7.41 -6.38 -4.05
C THR A 41 -8.84 -5.90 -4.21
N ILE A 42 -8.99 -4.63 -4.54
CA ILE A 42 -10.30 -4.00 -4.69
C ILE A 42 -10.40 -3.47 -6.11
N GLY A 43 -11.51 -3.79 -6.77
CA GLY A 43 -11.74 -3.42 -8.15
C GLY A 43 -11.81 -4.65 -9.05
N PRO A 44 -11.90 -4.47 -10.38
CA PRO A 44 -11.97 -5.60 -11.30
C PRO A 44 -10.73 -6.49 -11.19
N ASN A 45 -10.91 -7.78 -11.39
CA ASN A 45 -9.83 -8.75 -11.21
C ASN A 45 -8.62 -8.47 -12.09
N ASP A 46 -8.85 -8.01 -13.30
CA ASP A 46 -7.78 -7.76 -14.25
C ASP A 46 -7.22 -6.36 -14.17
N ALA A 47 -7.88 -5.48 -13.43
CA ALA A 47 -7.44 -4.08 -13.32
C ALA A 47 -7.84 -3.50 -11.96
N PRO A 48 -7.31 -4.05 -10.87
CA PRO A 48 -7.66 -3.51 -9.55
C PRO A 48 -7.16 -2.09 -9.39
N HIS A 49 -7.89 -1.30 -8.61
CA HIS A 49 -7.45 0.07 -8.34
C HIS A 49 -6.81 0.21 -6.98
N THR A 50 -6.94 -0.79 -6.13
CA THR A 50 -6.36 -0.73 -4.78
C THR A 50 -5.94 -2.14 -4.36
N ALA A 51 -4.81 -2.24 -3.70
CA ALA A 51 -4.36 -3.49 -3.11
C ALA A 51 -4.08 -3.23 -1.63
N VAL A 52 -4.49 -4.17 -0.77
CA VAL A 52 -4.28 -4.07 0.66
C VAL A 52 -3.19 -5.06 1.04
N TYR A 53 -2.15 -4.56 1.67
CA TYR A 53 -1.01 -5.38 2.10
C TYR A 53 -0.73 -5.20 3.57
N GLU A 54 -0.24 -6.25 4.18
CA GLU A 54 0.37 -6.13 5.50
C GLU A 54 1.87 -6.14 5.33
N MET A 55 2.57 -5.23 5.99
CA MET A 55 4.01 -5.12 5.87
C MET A 55 4.59 -4.36 7.05
N ALA A 56 5.89 -4.46 7.22
CA ALA A 56 6.58 -3.69 8.25
C ALA A 56 6.50 -2.21 7.90
N HIS A 57 6.47 -1.37 8.94
CA HIS A 57 6.35 0.07 8.74
C HIS A 57 7.53 0.65 7.94
N ASN A 58 8.73 0.14 8.16
CA ASN A 58 9.88 0.63 7.41
C ASN A 58 9.81 0.21 5.94
N LYS A 59 9.20 -0.94 5.64
CA LYS A 59 8.98 -1.35 4.25
C LYS A 59 8.03 -0.38 3.57
N ALA A 60 6.95 -0.01 4.28
CA ALA A 60 5.98 0.93 3.74
C ALA A 60 6.61 2.29 3.46
N ALA A 61 7.48 2.75 4.34
CA ALA A 61 8.17 4.02 4.14
C ALA A 61 9.06 3.98 2.90
N THR A 62 9.73 2.86 2.67
CA THR A 62 10.55 2.68 1.47
C THR A 62 9.70 2.71 0.22
N LEU A 63 8.56 2.00 0.24
CA LEU A 63 7.65 2.00 -0.89
C LEU A 63 7.09 3.39 -1.15
N GLN A 64 6.77 4.13 -0.09
CA GLN A 64 6.24 5.48 -0.24
C GLN A 64 7.21 6.37 -1.01
N GLN A 65 8.48 6.29 -0.70
CA GLN A 65 9.50 7.10 -1.39
C GLN A 65 9.56 6.73 -2.87
N GLY A 66 9.57 5.44 -3.17
CA GLY A 66 9.62 4.99 -4.55
C GLY A 66 8.38 5.42 -5.33
N PHE A 67 7.21 5.28 -4.71
CA PHE A 67 5.97 5.64 -5.39
C PHE A 67 5.87 7.15 -5.62
N GLN A 68 6.37 7.96 -4.70
CA GLN A 68 6.37 9.40 -4.89
C GLN A 68 7.22 9.81 -6.08
N ALA A 69 8.34 9.14 -6.28
CA ALA A 69 9.20 9.42 -7.41
C ALA A 69 8.56 9.01 -8.74
N GLU A 70 7.76 7.94 -8.69
CA GLU A 70 7.16 7.37 -9.89
C GLU A 70 5.83 8.03 -10.26
N GLY A 71 5.01 8.30 -9.25
CA GLY A 71 3.74 8.96 -9.46
C GLY A 71 2.58 8.07 -9.89
N ALA A 72 2.82 6.80 -10.19
CA ALA A 72 1.78 5.90 -10.67
C ALA A 72 1.03 5.21 -9.55
N LEU A 73 1.64 5.10 -8.38
CA LEU A 73 1.06 4.45 -7.23
C LEU A 73 1.19 5.34 -6.00
N LYS A 74 0.33 5.07 -5.03
CA LYS A 74 0.32 5.80 -3.78
C LYS A 74 0.09 4.80 -2.66
N ILE A 75 0.71 4.98 -1.52
CA ILE A 75 0.53 4.11 -0.38
C ILE A 75 0.09 4.92 0.82
N GLU A 76 -0.88 4.39 1.57
CA GLU A 76 -1.42 5.03 2.76
C GLU A 76 -1.67 3.98 3.83
N PRO A 77 -1.57 4.34 5.10
CA PRO A 77 -1.97 3.42 6.16
C PRO A 77 -3.46 3.10 6.07
N ASP A 78 -3.81 1.84 6.26
CA ASP A 78 -5.20 1.42 6.31
C ASP A 78 -5.65 1.51 7.76
N LYS A 79 -5.97 2.71 8.18
CA LYS A 79 -6.48 2.93 9.52
C LYS A 79 -7.95 3.26 9.44
N PRO A 80 -8.75 2.70 10.34
CA PRO A 80 -10.14 3.10 10.41
C PRO A 80 -10.18 4.61 10.56
N LEU A 81 -11.08 5.20 9.84
CA LEU A 81 -11.25 6.62 9.95
C LEU A 81 -11.74 6.90 11.35
N SER A 82 -10.89 7.50 12.12
CA SER A 82 -11.23 7.78 13.50
C SER A 82 -11.99 9.04 13.60
N LEU A 83 -13.22 8.99 13.23
CA LEU A 83 -14.04 10.18 13.32
C LEU A 83 -14.21 10.61 14.75
N PHE A 84 -14.09 9.66 15.65
CA PHE A 84 -14.25 9.97 17.04
C PHE A 84 -13.15 9.36 17.83
N GLY A 85 -12.62 8.34 17.37
CA GLY A 85 -11.76 7.55 18.19
C GLY A 85 -10.51 8.22 18.59
N ASP A 86 -9.98 8.98 17.75
CA ASP A 86 -8.80 9.69 18.08
C ASP A 86 -9.10 11.07 18.37
N ALA A 87 -10.32 11.27 18.48
CA ALA A 87 -10.73 12.56 18.90
C ALA A 87 -10.09 12.85 20.21
#